data_ab81c9e482543e79efd1a1260833915f
#
_entry.id   ab81c9e482543e79efd1a1260833915f
#
_cell.length_a   1.000
_cell.length_b   1.000
_cell.length_c   1.000
_cell.angle_alpha   90.00
_cell.angle_beta   90.00
_cell.angle_gamma   90.00
#
_symmetry.space_group_name_H-M   'P 1'
#
loop_
_entity.id
_entity.type
_entity.pdbx_description
1 polymer ?
#
loop_
_entity_poly.entity_id
_entity_poly.type
_entity_poly.pdbx_seq_one_letter_code
_entity_poly.pdbx_strand_id
1 'polypeptide(L)'
;MSKKTATVLIILIVLVFGCWRVSQDSFVKVNPGQRAVKTVWGQIKDSSYVPGLVWYIPYSRHMGNEVQIVDVQPQRYEYTFSVRTKDLQKISLKCALLCEMNDSQVHKMFEKYQGYKQYEEKVIRDMVNSTMLTLSALTDIWSFVGNEEKIVTEAVEYIVRDQLLTEGLVKVKTFRLLSYQASPEFENLIEQTVQAKQDEKLEKYKSQMAKQATARVKEEAQQTYERMAAEAKAQGIEVELKAKALKNNPFVAQYELAKAIQKWNGELNLPQTLTMMEGANSSGTIIPFLKIGK
;
A
#
# COMPACT_ATOMS: atom_id res chain seq x y z
N MET A 1 76.17 38.72 -26.78
CA MET A 1 75.92 37.80 -25.61
C MET A 1 77.06 36.79 -25.58
N SER A 2 77.75 36.65 -24.43
CA SER A 2 78.80 35.63 -24.30
C SER A 2 78.13 34.21 -24.39
N LYS A 3 78.87 33.27 -25.04
CA LYS A 3 78.41 31.87 -25.15
C LYS A 3 78.01 31.32 -23.78
N LYS A 4 78.65 31.73 -22.69
CA LYS A 4 78.36 31.36 -21.30
C LYS A 4 77.06 31.92 -20.82
N THR A 5 76.64 33.15 -21.17
CA THR A 5 75.35 33.74 -20.77
C THR A 5 74.21 33.11 -21.53
N ALA A 6 74.37 32.71 -22.79
CA ALA A 6 73.34 31.99 -23.55
C ALA A 6 73.06 30.59 -22.95
N THR A 7 74.15 29.88 -22.58
CA THR A 7 74.02 28.55 -21.95
C THR A 7 73.28 28.61 -20.60
N VAL A 8 73.61 29.60 -19.77
CA VAL A 8 72.93 29.81 -18.47
C VAL A 8 71.40 30.12 -18.64
N LEU A 9 71.10 30.94 -19.67
CA LEU A 9 69.71 31.31 -19.96
C LEU A 9 68.91 30.10 -20.47
N ILE A 10 69.50 29.24 -21.30
CA ILE A 10 68.88 28.00 -21.76
C ILE A 10 68.58 27.05 -20.57
N ILE A 11 69.57 26.87 -19.69
CA ILE A 11 69.39 26.03 -18.48
C ILE A 11 68.25 26.57 -17.58
N LEU A 12 68.18 27.87 -17.41
CA LEU A 12 67.17 28.52 -16.63
C LEU A 12 65.77 28.35 -17.22
N ILE A 13 65.64 28.47 -18.56
CA ILE A 13 64.36 28.20 -19.26
C ILE A 13 63.93 26.75 -19.10
N VAL A 14 64.86 25.80 -19.27
CA VAL A 14 64.58 24.37 -19.07
C VAL A 14 64.14 24.07 -17.65
N LEU A 15 64.77 24.66 -16.63
CA LEU A 15 64.40 24.53 -15.25
C LEU A 15 62.97 25.10 -14.96
N VAL A 16 62.71 26.32 -15.44
CA VAL A 16 61.41 26.95 -15.30
C VAL A 16 60.31 26.13 -15.98
N PHE A 17 60.57 25.69 -17.21
CA PHE A 17 59.59 24.85 -17.94
C PHE A 17 59.41 23.49 -17.28
N GLY A 18 60.50 22.88 -16.78
CA GLY A 18 60.43 21.64 -16.00
C GLY A 18 59.63 21.80 -14.70
N CYS A 19 59.89 22.85 -13.93
CA CYS A 19 59.11 23.16 -12.73
C CYS A 19 57.66 23.44 -13.04
N TRP A 20 57.35 24.14 -14.12
CA TRP A 20 55.99 24.42 -14.56
C TRP A 20 55.23 23.15 -14.95
N ARG A 21 55.88 22.26 -15.72
CA ARG A 21 55.31 20.96 -16.09
C ARG A 21 55.04 20.07 -14.88
N VAL A 22 55.99 20.01 -13.95
CA VAL A 22 55.85 19.24 -12.71
C VAL A 22 54.71 19.81 -11.86
N SER A 23 54.57 21.13 -11.80
CA SER A 23 53.52 21.79 -11.00
C SER A 23 52.12 21.48 -11.48
N GLN A 24 51.89 21.39 -12.80
CA GLN A 24 50.58 21.11 -13.36
C GLN A 24 50.08 19.70 -13.01
N ASP A 25 50.95 18.71 -12.93
CA ASP A 25 50.61 17.31 -12.64
C ASP A 25 50.70 16.95 -11.16
N SER A 26 51.01 17.94 -10.28
CA SER A 26 51.22 17.70 -8.84
C SER A 26 49.97 17.85 -7.97
N PHE A 27 48.90 18.35 -8.55
CA PHE A 27 47.67 18.63 -7.80
C PHE A 27 46.47 17.92 -8.41
N VAL A 28 45.67 17.29 -7.53
CA VAL A 28 44.37 16.71 -7.89
C VAL A 28 43.31 17.47 -7.14
N LYS A 29 42.31 17.95 -7.87
CA LYS A 29 41.14 18.61 -7.30
C LYS A 29 40.13 17.57 -6.88
N VAL A 30 39.75 17.56 -5.58
CA VAL A 30 38.70 16.74 -4.99
C VAL A 30 37.45 17.60 -4.83
N ASN A 31 36.36 17.24 -5.51
CA ASN A 31 35.12 18.01 -5.46
C ASN A 31 34.34 17.72 -4.19
N PRO A 32 33.36 18.59 -3.80
CA PRO A 32 32.41 18.30 -2.75
C PRO A 32 31.65 16.99 -3.03
N GLY A 33 31.48 16.14 -2.00
CA GLY A 33 30.90 14.81 -2.14
C GLY A 33 31.87 13.73 -2.59
N GLN A 34 33.16 14.07 -2.76
CA GLN A 34 34.22 13.14 -3.08
C GLN A 34 35.27 13.10 -1.97
N ARG A 35 35.98 11.99 -1.89
CA ARG A 35 37.15 11.80 -1.04
C ARG A 35 38.30 11.30 -1.89
N ALA A 36 39.52 11.65 -1.53
CA ALA A 36 40.70 11.13 -2.20
C ALA A 36 41.43 10.17 -1.29
N VAL A 37 41.90 9.06 -1.85
CA VAL A 37 42.77 8.09 -1.20
C VAL A 37 44.11 8.15 -1.89
N LYS A 38 45.18 8.39 -1.12
CA LYS A 38 46.54 8.49 -1.61
C LYS A 38 47.27 7.20 -1.34
N THR A 39 47.82 6.62 -2.38
CA THR A 39 48.76 5.49 -2.31
C THR A 39 50.18 6.01 -2.41
N VAL A 40 51.06 5.58 -1.52
CA VAL A 40 52.49 5.96 -1.51
C VAL A 40 53.31 4.68 -1.45
N TRP A 41 54.15 4.48 -2.50
CA TRP A 41 54.92 3.24 -2.65
C TRP A 41 54.10 1.97 -2.61
N GLY A 42 52.87 2.00 -3.14
CA GLY A 42 51.94 0.89 -3.14
C GLY A 42 51.18 0.69 -1.83
N GLN A 43 51.44 1.51 -0.80
CA GLN A 43 50.69 1.46 0.49
C GLN A 43 49.65 2.56 0.53
N ILE A 44 48.47 2.22 0.95
CA ILE A 44 47.37 3.16 1.16
C ILE A 44 47.62 3.89 2.49
N LYS A 45 47.53 5.22 2.46
CA LYS A 45 47.62 6.01 3.71
C LYS A 45 46.35 5.88 4.54
N ASP A 46 46.55 5.85 5.86
CA ASP A 46 45.47 5.66 6.88
C ASP A 46 44.47 6.81 6.98
N SER A 47 44.44 7.70 6.01
CA SER A 47 43.53 8.85 5.99
C SER A 47 43.02 9.13 4.59
N SER A 48 41.70 9.43 4.51
CA SER A 48 41.08 9.98 3.31
C SER A 48 41.19 11.51 3.33
N TYR A 49 41.50 12.10 2.16
CA TYR A 49 41.57 13.54 2.01
C TYR A 49 40.18 14.13 1.76
N VAL A 50 39.87 15.24 2.47
CA VAL A 50 38.65 16.01 2.29
C VAL A 50 38.63 16.76 0.95
N PRO A 51 37.46 17.24 0.50
CA PRO A 51 37.35 18.08 -0.68
C PRO A 51 38.33 19.26 -0.63
N GLY A 52 38.98 19.51 -1.76
CA GLY A 52 40.02 20.53 -1.87
C GLY A 52 41.13 20.14 -2.87
N LEU A 53 42.29 20.71 -2.68
CA LEU A 53 43.46 20.45 -3.52
C LEU A 53 44.38 19.46 -2.79
N VAL A 54 44.61 18.32 -3.40
CA VAL A 54 45.52 17.28 -2.87
C VAL A 54 46.81 17.28 -3.67
N TRP A 55 47.92 17.49 -2.97
CA TRP A 55 49.23 17.43 -3.58
C TRP A 55 49.80 16.00 -3.59
N TYR A 56 50.36 15.59 -4.72
CA TYR A 56 51.12 14.34 -4.84
C TYR A 56 52.36 14.52 -5.70
N ILE A 57 53.31 13.59 -5.63
CA ILE A 57 54.56 13.66 -6.41
C ILE A 57 54.21 13.15 -7.82
N PRO A 58 54.33 14.01 -8.86
CA PRO A 58 54.07 13.63 -10.23
C PRO A 58 55.15 12.63 -10.71
N TYR A 59 54.85 11.94 -11.80
CA TYR A 59 55.75 10.95 -12.43
C TYR A 59 56.13 9.72 -11.58
N SER A 60 55.67 9.65 -10.33
CA SER A 60 55.92 8.50 -9.45
C SER A 60 54.85 7.41 -9.55
N ARG A 61 53.97 7.49 -10.53
CA ARG A 61 52.88 6.50 -10.76
C ARG A 61 53.46 5.09 -10.96
N HIS A 62 54.59 4.99 -11.69
CA HIS A 62 55.30 3.72 -11.84
C HIS A 62 55.87 3.15 -10.54
N MET A 63 56.01 4.00 -9.52
CA MET A 63 56.44 3.60 -8.17
C MET A 63 55.27 3.39 -7.21
N GLY A 64 54.04 3.31 -7.72
CA GLY A 64 52.86 3.07 -6.90
C GLY A 64 52.34 4.29 -6.13
N ASN A 65 52.70 5.52 -6.56
CA ASN A 65 52.13 6.75 -5.99
C ASN A 65 50.92 7.19 -6.85
N GLU A 66 49.74 7.07 -6.30
CA GLU A 66 48.50 7.41 -7.00
C GLU A 66 47.51 8.07 -6.04
N VAL A 67 46.70 8.98 -6.59
CA VAL A 67 45.53 9.54 -5.87
C VAL A 67 44.29 9.10 -6.59
N GLN A 68 43.47 8.32 -5.89
CA GLN A 68 42.18 7.84 -6.40
C GLN A 68 41.06 8.66 -5.78
N ILE A 69 40.18 9.19 -6.65
CA ILE A 69 39.01 9.94 -6.22
C ILE A 69 37.83 8.98 -6.14
N VAL A 70 37.11 9.05 -5.02
CA VAL A 70 35.97 8.20 -4.71
C VAL A 70 34.77 9.07 -4.42
N ASP A 71 33.66 8.74 -5.01
CA ASP A 71 32.40 9.38 -4.71
C ASP A 71 31.82 8.75 -3.43
N VAL A 72 31.56 9.59 -2.43
CA VAL A 72 31.00 9.17 -1.13
C VAL A 72 29.52 9.51 -0.99
N GLN A 73 28.93 10.10 -2.02
CA GLN A 73 27.51 10.43 -2.02
C GLN A 73 26.64 9.17 -1.93
N PRO A 74 25.39 9.28 -1.43
CA PRO A 74 24.48 8.18 -1.41
C PRO A 74 24.24 7.62 -2.82
N GLN A 75 24.46 6.34 -3.00
CA GLN A 75 24.29 5.64 -4.28
C GLN A 75 23.16 4.60 -4.16
N ARG A 76 22.35 4.51 -5.20
CA ARG A 76 21.25 3.54 -5.28
C ARG A 76 21.68 2.36 -6.15
N TYR A 77 21.55 1.17 -5.59
CA TYR A 77 21.80 -0.11 -6.25
C TYR A 77 20.50 -0.87 -6.41
N GLU A 78 20.28 -1.42 -7.59
CA GLU A 78 19.14 -2.26 -7.89
C GLU A 78 19.62 -3.68 -8.17
N TYR A 79 19.04 -4.63 -7.43
CA TYR A 79 19.33 -6.04 -7.55
C TYR A 79 18.08 -6.81 -7.89
N THR A 80 18.25 -7.86 -8.70
CA THR A 80 17.19 -8.83 -8.98
C THR A 80 17.69 -10.19 -8.54
N PHE A 81 16.97 -10.80 -7.60
CA PHE A 81 17.28 -12.11 -7.04
C PHE A 81 16.15 -13.09 -7.31
N SER A 82 16.52 -14.32 -7.68
CA SER A 82 15.57 -15.41 -7.78
C SER A 82 15.65 -16.25 -6.51
N VAL A 83 14.59 -16.22 -5.72
CA VAL A 83 14.52 -16.87 -4.40
C VAL A 83 13.38 -17.90 -4.38
N ARG A 84 13.40 -18.79 -3.40
CA ARG A 84 12.30 -19.71 -3.13
C ARG A 84 11.67 -19.39 -1.78
N THR A 85 10.35 -19.31 -1.76
CA THR A 85 9.58 -19.13 -0.54
C THR A 85 9.47 -20.43 0.26
N LYS A 86 8.96 -20.33 1.48
CA LYS A 86 8.63 -21.49 2.33
C LYS A 86 7.72 -22.50 1.63
N ASP A 87 6.80 -22.01 0.80
CA ASP A 87 5.89 -22.83 -0.03
C ASP A 87 6.55 -23.45 -1.27
N LEU A 88 7.90 -23.41 -1.34
CA LEU A 88 8.71 -23.90 -2.46
C LEU A 88 8.46 -23.20 -3.80
N GLN A 89 7.75 -22.07 -3.80
CA GLN A 89 7.50 -21.29 -4.99
C GLN A 89 8.73 -20.46 -5.37
N LYS A 90 9.04 -20.44 -6.66
CA LYS A 90 10.15 -19.63 -7.19
C LYS A 90 9.61 -18.24 -7.53
N ILE A 91 10.19 -17.21 -6.91
CA ILE A 91 9.87 -15.81 -7.18
C ILE A 91 11.12 -15.03 -7.55
N SER A 92 10.97 -14.06 -8.41
CA SER A 92 12.00 -13.08 -8.73
C SER A 92 11.67 -11.79 -8.00
N LEU A 93 12.58 -11.35 -7.13
CA LEU A 93 12.41 -10.14 -6.32
C LEU A 93 13.35 -9.07 -6.82
N LYS A 94 12.83 -7.90 -7.16
CA LYS A 94 13.63 -6.70 -7.48
C LYS A 94 13.65 -5.78 -6.28
N CYS A 95 14.84 -5.46 -5.80
CA CYS A 95 15.01 -4.58 -4.64
C CYS A 95 15.98 -3.44 -4.96
N ALA A 96 15.85 -2.35 -4.22
CA ALA A 96 16.75 -1.21 -4.27
C ALA A 96 17.34 -0.96 -2.89
N LEU A 97 18.64 -0.78 -2.86
CA LEU A 97 19.42 -0.45 -1.66
C LEU A 97 20.05 0.92 -1.85
N LEU A 98 19.81 1.85 -0.92
CA LEU A 98 20.47 3.14 -0.87
C LEU A 98 21.55 3.09 0.19
N CYS A 99 22.81 3.19 -0.26
CA CYS A 99 23.98 3.16 0.60
C CYS A 99 24.77 4.45 0.49
N GLU A 100 25.38 4.85 1.58
CA GLU A 100 26.33 5.94 1.67
C GLU A 100 27.66 5.42 2.23
N MET A 101 28.75 5.78 1.61
CA MET A 101 30.07 5.40 2.09
C MET A 101 30.43 6.16 3.37
N ASN A 102 31.07 5.50 4.33
CA ASN A 102 31.55 6.15 5.52
C ASN A 102 32.83 6.94 5.21
N ASP A 103 32.74 8.26 5.22
CA ASP A 103 33.81 9.20 4.90
C ASP A 103 35.14 8.90 5.60
N SER A 104 35.08 8.47 6.84
CA SER A 104 36.27 8.20 7.67
C SER A 104 36.93 6.86 7.37
N GLN A 105 36.25 5.95 6.69
CA GLN A 105 36.69 4.57 6.45
C GLN A 105 37.01 4.26 4.98
N VAL A 106 37.00 5.28 4.11
CA VAL A 106 37.23 5.13 2.67
C VAL A 106 38.58 4.46 2.38
N HIS A 107 39.64 4.80 3.13
CA HIS A 107 40.94 4.19 2.99
C HIS A 107 40.96 2.70 3.28
N LYS A 108 40.24 2.23 4.31
CA LYS A 108 40.14 0.79 4.64
C LYS A 108 39.39 -0.01 3.58
N MET A 109 38.38 0.62 2.94
CA MET A 109 37.67 -0.01 1.83
C MET A 109 38.62 -0.26 0.66
N PHE A 110 39.48 0.72 0.33
CA PHE A 110 40.46 0.55 -0.71
C PHE A 110 41.53 -0.49 -0.36
N GLU A 111 41.96 -0.53 0.89
CA GLU A 111 42.92 -1.51 1.37
C GLU A 111 42.44 -2.94 1.23
N LYS A 112 41.18 -3.21 1.64
CA LYS A 112 40.62 -4.55 1.59
C LYS A 112 40.07 -4.95 0.22
N TYR A 113 39.42 -4.02 -0.48
CA TYR A 113 38.59 -4.33 -1.65
C TYR A 113 39.02 -3.63 -2.93
N GLN A 114 40.08 -2.83 -2.89
CA GLN A 114 40.59 -2.07 -4.06
C GLN A 114 39.59 -1.07 -4.65
N GLY A 115 38.52 -0.73 -3.91
CA GLY A 115 37.53 0.26 -4.30
C GLY A 115 36.10 -0.14 -4.02
N TYR A 116 35.22 0.82 -4.17
CA TYR A 116 33.81 0.67 -3.83
C TYR A 116 33.07 -0.33 -4.72
N LYS A 117 33.37 -0.37 -6.01
CA LYS A 117 32.72 -1.27 -6.96
C LYS A 117 32.95 -2.75 -6.61
N GLN A 118 34.19 -3.09 -6.25
CA GLN A 118 34.50 -4.47 -5.83
C GLN A 118 33.89 -4.82 -4.48
N TYR A 119 33.80 -3.84 -3.57
CA TYR A 119 33.10 -4.04 -2.30
C TYR A 119 31.60 -4.27 -2.52
N GLU A 120 30.98 -3.49 -3.40
CA GLU A 120 29.58 -3.65 -3.77
C GLU A 120 29.32 -5.06 -4.35
N GLU A 121 30.11 -5.46 -5.34
CA GLU A 121 29.93 -6.74 -6.02
C GLU A 121 30.19 -7.96 -5.11
N LYS A 122 31.19 -7.89 -4.22
CA LYS A 122 31.64 -9.04 -3.40
C LYS A 122 30.95 -9.10 -2.04
N VAL A 123 30.59 -7.96 -1.46
CA VAL A 123 30.08 -7.91 -0.09
C VAL A 123 28.61 -7.50 -0.05
N ILE A 124 28.27 -6.35 -0.58
CA ILE A 124 26.91 -5.82 -0.48
C ILE A 124 25.92 -6.73 -1.21
N ARG A 125 26.25 -7.07 -2.45
CA ARG A 125 25.38 -7.93 -3.27
C ARG A 125 25.19 -9.31 -2.66
N ASP A 126 26.26 -9.94 -2.20
CA ASP A 126 26.20 -11.30 -1.61
C ASP A 126 25.45 -11.27 -0.27
N MET A 127 25.63 -10.22 0.52
CA MET A 127 24.94 -10.03 1.78
C MET A 127 23.43 -9.84 1.58
N VAL A 128 23.03 -8.97 0.66
CA VAL A 128 21.62 -8.78 0.32
C VAL A 128 21.02 -10.07 -0.22
N ASN A 129 21.73 -10.78 -1.10
CA ASN A 129 21.28 -12.05 -1.65
C ASN A 129 21.08 -13.12 -0.56
N SER A 130 22.06 -13.30 0.32
CA SER A 130 21.96 -14.29 1.43
C SER A 130 20.82 -13.94 2.40
N THR A 131 20.65 -12.68 2.72
CA THR A 131 19.55 -12.21 3.57
C THR A 131 18.19 -12.46 2.91
N MET A 132 18.07 -12.12 1.62
CA MET A 132 16.83 -12.39 0.87
C MET A 132 16.52 -13.87 0.75
N LEU A 133 17.53 -14.72 0.52
CA LEU A 133 17.36 -16.18 0.49
C LEU A 133 16.89 -16.72 1.83
N THR A 134 17.51 -16.28 2.91
CA THR A 134 17.17 -16.74 4.27
C THR A 134 15.75 -16.32 4.66
N LEU A 135 15.40 -15.06 4.46
CA LEU A 135 14.07 -14.56 4.80
C LEU A 135 12.98 -15.16 3.90
N SER A 136 13.24 -15.29 2.59
CA SER A 136 12.26 -15.90 1.69
C SER A 136 11.97 -17.35 2.02
N ALA A 137 12.98 -18.11 2.46
CA ALA A 137 12.80 -19.50 2.88
C ALA A 137 11.94 -19.65 4.16
N LEU A 138 11.85 -18.58 4.97
CA LEU A 138 11.04 -18.56 6.20
C LEU A 138 9.64 -17.95 5.97
N THR A 139 9.44 -17.26 4.85
CA THR A 139 8.27 -16.44 4.58
C THR A 139 7.41 -17.05 3.48
N ASP A 140 6.10 -17.05 3.68
CA ASP A 140 5.15 -17.49 2.67
C ASP A 140 5.05 -16.46 1.53
N ILE A 141 4.70 -16.91 0.33
CA ILE A 141 4.61 -16.03 -0.83
C ILE A 141 3.58 -14.91 -0.63
N TRP A 142 2.52 -15.16 0.13
CA TRP A 142 1.47 -14.19 0.44
C TRP A 142 1.97 -12.98 1.23
N SER A 143 3.04 -13.14 2.01
CA SER A 143 3.68 -12.05 2.74
C SER A 143 4.43 -11.08 1.83
N PHE A 144 4.83 -11.51 0.63
CA PHE A 144 5.43 -10.64 -0.39
C PHE A 144 4.38 -9.91 -1.25
N VAL A 145 3.18 -10.50 -1.40
CA VAL A 145 2.10 -9.99 -2.27
C VAL A 145 1.10 -9.12 -1.50
N GLY A 146 1.03 -9.26 -0.18
CA GLY A 146 0.01 -8.66 0.67
C GLY A 146 0.50 -7.48 1.51
N ASN A 147 -0.27 -7.18 2.55
CA ASN A 147 0.01 -6.09 3.50
C ASN A 147 1.27 -6.32 4.35
N GLU A 148 1.86 -7.49 4.32
CA GLU A 148 3.05 -7.86 5.09
C GLU A 148 4.37 -7.51 4.38
N GLU A 149 4.32 -7.04 3.13
CA GLU A 149 5.48 -6.58 2.37
C GLU A 149 6.35 -5.59 3.16
N LYS A 150 5.73 -4.72 3.93
CA LYS A 150 6.44 -3.76 4.79
C LYS A 150 7.26 -4.46 5.87
N ILE A 151 6.71 -5.49 6.50
CA ILE A 151 7.37 -6.25 7.57
C ILE A 151 8.60 -6.96 7.02
N VAL A 152 8.47 -7.59 5.84
CA VAL A 152 9.60 -8.25 5.17
C VAL A 152 10.67 -7.23 4.80
N THR A 153 10.27 -6.08 4.24
CA THR A 153 11.19 -5.01 3.86
C THR A 153 11.95 -4.46 5.06
N GLU A 154 11.27 -4.20 6.17
CA GLU A 154 11.86 -3.72 7.42
C GLU A 154 12.82 -4.77 8.03
N ALA A 155 12.46 -6.05 7.99
CA ALA A 155 13.32 -7.13 8.47
C ALA A 155 14.61 -7.24 7.65
N VAL A 156 14.51 -7.17 6.31
CA VAL A 156 15.69 -7.16 5.42
C VAL A 156 16.55 -5.92 5.69
N GLU A 157 15.95 -4.75 5.78
CA GLU A 157 16.67 -3.50 6.06
C GLU A 157 17.42 -3.59 7.39
N TYR A 158 16.78 -4.11 8.42
CA TYR A 158 17.40 -4.26 9.75
C TYR A 158 18.63 -5.20 9.69
N ILE A 159 18.47 -6.39 9.08
CA ILE A 159 19.56 -7.37 9.01
C ILE A 159 20.72 -6.85 8.16
N VAL A 160 20.44 -6.29 6.98
CA VAL A 160 21.47 -5.74 6.08
C VAL A 160 22.17 -4.56 6.74
N ARG A 161 21.44 -3.71 7.43
CA ARG A 161 21.99 -2.58 8.18
C ARG A 161 22.92 -3.06 9.29
N ASP A 162 22.50 -4.02 10.10
CA ASP A 162 23.29 -4.57 11.20
C ASP A 162 24.59 -5.21 10.71
N GLN A 163 24.52 -6.05 9.68
CA GLN A 163 25.69 -6.69 9.08
C GLN A 163 26.68 -5.68 8.48
N LEU A 164 26.20 -4.67 7.74
CA LEU A 164 27.06 -3.65 7.14
C LEU A 164 27.62 -2.68 8.17
N LEU A 165 26.91 -2.42 9.28
CA LEU A 165 27.44 -1.63 10.40
C LEU A 165 28.60 -2.32 11.09
N THR A 166 28.63 -3.65 11.14
CA THR A 166 29.72 -4.42 11.75
C THR A 166 31.06 -4.16 11.04
N GLU A 167 31.06 -3.99 9.71
CA GLU A 167 32.27 -3.60 8.98
C GLU A 167 32.54 -2.08 9.05
N GLY A 168 31.53 -1.27 9.27
CA GLY A 168 31.63 0.19 9.41
C GLY A 168 32.02 0.96 8.15
N LEU A 169 32.14 0.28 7.01
CA LEU A 169 32.60 0.87 5.74
C LEU A 169 31.50 1.62 5.01
N VAL A 170 30.26 1.15 5.13
CA VAL A 170 29.08 1.68 4.43
C VAL A 170 27.93 1.85 5.41
N LYS A 171 27.13 2.89 5.21
CA LYS A 171 25.88 3.15 5.97
C LYS A 171 24.71 2.88 5.05
N VAL A 172 23.82 2.00 5.46
CA VAL A 172 22.55 1.76 4.77
C VAL A 172 21.57 2.84 5.17
N LYS A 173 21.03 3.57 4.19
CA LYS A 173 19.99 4.58 4.39
C LYS A 173 18.61 3.97 4.32
N THR A 174 18.36 3.18 3.28
CA THR A 174 17.04 2.59 3.03
C THR A 174 17.19 1.35 2.16
N PHE A 175 16.40 0.33 2.48
CA PHE A 175 16.15 -0.82 1.62
C PHE A 175 14.67 -0.79 1.17
N ARG A 176 14.41 -1.10 -0.10
CA ARG A 176 13.04 -1.17 -0.64
C ARG A 176 12.90 -2.36 -1.57
N LEU A 177 11.82 -3.09 -1.40
CA LEU A 177 11.35 -4.03 -2.40
C LEU A 177 10.62 -3.23 -3.49
N LEU A 178 11.03 -3.37 -4.75
CA LEU A 178 10.46 -2.61 -5.87
C LEU A 178 9.34 -3.37 -6.57
N SER A 179 9.57 -4.64 -6.81
CA SER A 179 8.59 -5.53 -7.46
C SER A 179 8.92 -6.98 -7.18
N TYR A 180 7.92 -7.80 -7.27
CA TYR A 180 8.05 -9.25 -7.30
C TYR A 180 7.47 -9.78 -8.63
N GLN A 181 7.97 -10.90 -9.08
CA GLN A 181 7.48 -11.62 -10.23
C GLN A 181 7.41 -13.10 -9.86
N ALA A 182 6.22 -13.65 -9.85
CA ALA A 182 5.98 -15.06 -9.57
C ALA A 182 5.95 -15.88 -10.87
N SER A 183 5.81 -17.20 -10.78
CA SER A 183 5.59 -18.03 -11.95
C SER A 183 4.19 -17.76 -12.53
N PRO A 184 3.99 -17.84 -13.86
CA PRO A 184 2.69 -17.58 -14.49
C PRO A 184 1.55 -18.44 -13.95
N GLU A 185 1.87 -19.68 -13.58
CA GLU A 185 0.91 -20.62 -12.97
C GLU A 185 0.45 -20.10 -11.60
N PHE A 186 1.36 -19.53 -10.84
CA PHE A 186 1.05 -18.97 -9.52
C PHE A 186 0.32 -17.64 -9.61
N GLU A 187 0.64 -16.78 -10.59
CA GLU A 187 -0.09 -15.54 -10.84
C GLU A 187 -1.57 -15.83 -11.14
N ASN A 188 -1.86 -16.83 -11.97
CA ASN A 188 -3.23 -17.29 -12.23
C ASN A 188 -3.93 -17.79 -10.95
N LEU A 189 -3.20 -18.49 -10.07
CA LEU A 189 -3.72 -18.97 -8.79
C LEU A 189 -4.02 -17.82 -7.82
N ILE A 190 -3.16 -16.79 -7.80
CA ILE A 190 -3.40 -15.55 -7.05
C ILE A 190 -4.68 -14.87 -7.55
N GLU A 191 -4.81 -14.68 -8.86
CA GLU A 191 -6.00 -14.05 -9.44
C GLU A 191 -7.28 -14.81 -9.08
N GLN A 192 -7.29 -16.12 -9.22
CA GLN A 192 -8.44 -16.95 -8.84
C GLN A 192 -8.76 -16.85 -7.33
N THR A 193 -7.73 -16.85 -6.48
CA THR A 193 -7.92 -16.72 -5.03
C THR A 193 -8.44 -15.34 -4.64
N VAL A 194 -7.94 -14.30 -5.28
CA VAL A 194 -8.41 -12.92 -5.08
C VAL A 194 -9.86 -12.78 -5.54
N GLN A 195 -10.20 -13.33 -6.71
CA GLN A 195 -11.57 -13.34 -7.22
C GLN A 195 -12.51 -14.08 -6.26
N ALA A 196 -12.15 -15.29 -5.82
CA ALA A 196 -12.95 -16.06 -4.87
C ALA A 196 -13.17 -15.30 -3.54
N LYS A 197 -12.14 -14.63 -3.01
CA LYS A 197 -12.29 -13.78 -1.81
C LYS A 197 -13.17 -12.55 -2.04
N GLN A 198 -13.13 -11.97 -3.23
CA GLN A 198 -14.00 -10.86 -3.60
C GLN A 198 -15.45 -11.32 -3.72
N ASP A 199 -15.69 -12.45 -4.36
CA ASP A 199 -17.01 -13.05 -4.50
C ASP A 199 -17.61 -13.42 -3.13
N GLU A 200 -16.83 -14.01 -2.23
CA GLU A 200 -17.25 -14.29 -0.85
C GLU A 200 -17.66 -13.00 -0.09
N LYS A 201 -16.84 -11.94 -0.23
CA LYS A 201 -17.20 -10.64 0.35
C LYS A 201 -18.49 -10.09 -0.25
N LEU A 202 -18.64 -10.17 -1.55
CA LEU A 202 -19.80 -9.66 -2.26
C LEU A 202 -21.08 -10.45 -1.87
N GLU A 203 -20.99 -11.77 -1.70
CA GLU A 203 -22.08 -12.58 -1.16
C GLU A 203 -22.44 -12.21 0.27
N LYS A 204 -21.43 -11.98 1.14
CA LYS A 204 -21.66 -11.50 2.51
C LYS A 204 -22.38 -10.16 2.51
N TYR A 205 -21.96 -9.22 1.67
CA TYR A 205 -22.65 -7.93 1.51
C TYR A 205 -24.07 -8.08 1.02
N LYS A 206 -24.30 -8.90 -0.03
CA LYS A 206 -25.66 -9.19 -0.54
C LYS A 206 -26.55 -9.81 0.54
N SER A 207 -26.03 -10.78 1.30
CA SER A 207 -26.79 -11.40 2.38
C SER A 207 -27.13 -10.42 3.51
N GLN A 208 -26.21 -9.52 3.86
CA GLN A 208 -26.46 -8.46 4.84
C GLN A 208 -27.52 -7.47 4.34
N MET A 209 -27.41 -7.03 3.10
CA MET A 209 -28.41 -6.15 2.48
C MET A 209 -29.79 -6.81 2.41
N ALA A 210 -29.87 -8.09 2.05
CA ALA A 210 -31.11 -8.84 2.04
C ALA A 210 -31.72 -8.95 3.46
N LYS A 211 -30.90 -9.21 4.49
CA LYS A 211 -31.36 -9.21 5.90
C LYS A 211 -31.87 -7.85 6.33
N GLN A 212 -31.17 -6.77 5.95
CA GLN A 212 -31.63 -5.42 6.26
C GLN A 212 -32.94 -5.05 5.53
N ALA A 213 -33.06 -5.45 4.25
CA ALA A 213 -34.29 -5.24 3.49
C ALA A 213 -35.47 -5.99 4.10
N THR A 214 -35.28 -7.25 4.48
CA THR A 214 -36.36 -8.03 5.17
C THR A 214 -36.68 -7.47 6.54
N ALA A 215 -35.71 -6.94 7.28
CA ALA A 215 -35.98 -6.28 8.55
C ALA A 215 -36.81 -5.00 8.35
N ARG A 216 -36.50 -4.17 7.37
CA ARG A 216 -37.28 -2.96 7.02
C ARG A 216 -38.70 -3.31 6.62
N VAL A 217 -38.87 -4.30 5.73
CA VAL A 217 -40.24 -4.75 5.32
C VAL A 217 -41.04 -5.26 6.50
N LYS A 218 -40.44 -5.99 7.45
CA LYS A 218 -41.10 -6.41 8.69
C LYS A 218 -41.53 -5.23 9.54
N GLU A 219 -40.63 -4.25 9.69
CA GLU A 219 -40.90 -3.05 10.50
C GLU A 219 -42.03 -2.20 9.88
N GLU A 220 -42.01 -2.01 8.56
CA GLU A 220 -43.08 -1.33 7.82
C GLU A 220 -44.39 -2.08 7.92
N ALA A 221 -44.39 -3.41 7.81
CA ALA A 221 -45.57 -4.22 7.97
C ALA A 221 -46.14 -4.13 9.38
N GLN A 222 -45.28 -4.10 10.40
CA GLN A 222 -45.68 -3.95 11.78
C GLN A 222 -46.28 -2.56 12.08
N GLN A 223 -45.67 -1.50 11.56
CA GLN A 223 -46.19 -0.14 11.67
C GLN A 223 -47.54 0.01 10.95
N THR A 224 -47.69 -0.58 9.77
CA THR A 224 -48.99 -0.56 9.06
C THR A 224 -50.08 -1.33 9.82
N TYR A 225 -49.74 -2.48 10.39
CA TYR A 225 -50.66 -3.24 11.26
C TYR A 225 -51.07 -2.45 12.50
N GLU A 226 -50.14 -1.81 13.19
CA GLU A 226 -50.43 -0.97 14.37
C GLU A 226 -51.33 0.24 14.02
N ARG A 227 -51.07 0.87 12.86
CA ARG A 227 -51.90 1.97 12.35
C ARG A 227 -53.33 1.49 12.06
N MET A 228 -53.48 0.39 11.35
CA MET A 228 -54.82 -0.22 11.08
C MET A 228 -55.53 -0.61 12.36
N ALA A 229 -54.82 -1.19 13.31
CA ALA A 229 -55.40 -1.54 14.61
C ALA A 229 -55.83 -0.30 15.42
N ALA A 230 -55.07 0.77 15.37
CA ALA A 230 -55.42 2.03 16.01
C ALA A 230 -56.63 2.69 15.33
N GLU A 231 -56.69 2.71 14.00
CA GLU A 231 -57.83 3.22 13.23
C GLU A 231 -59.10 2.41 13.50
N ALA A 232 -59.01 1.08 13.55
CA ALA A 232 -60.13 0.23 13.87
C ALA A 232 -60.65 0.47 15.30
N LYS A 233 -59.76 0.67 16.28
CA LYS A 233 -60.13 1.06 17.65
C LYS A 233 -60.79 2.44 17.69
N ALA A 234 -60.26 3.41 16.98
CA ALA A 234 -60.85 4.74 16.90
C ALA A 234 -62.24 4.74 16.29
N GLN A 235 -62.43 3.98 15.20
CA GLN A 235 -63.76 3.78 14.60
C GLN A 235 -64.71 3.06 15.55
N GLY A 236 -64.25 2.04 16.28
CA GLY A 236 -65.07 1.36 17.29
C GLY A 236 -65.57 2.30 18.42
N ILE A 237 -64.64 3.17 18.90
CA ILE A 237 -65.00 4.18 19.92
C ILE A 237 -65.94 5.21 19.33
N GLU A 238 -65.78 5.61 18.08
CA GLU A 238 -66.70 6.57 17.44
C GLU A 238 -68.12 5.99 17.30
N VAL A 239 -68.21 4.72 16.87
CA VAL A 239 -69.46 4.01 16.77
C VAL A 239 -70.13 3.86 18.14
N GLU A 240 -69.37 3.54 19.18
CA GLU A 240 -69.88 3.42 20.57
C GLU A 240 -70.36 4.78 21.11
N LEU A 241 -69.64 5.86 20.86
CA LEU A 241 -70.01 7.22 21.20
C LEU A 241 -71.30 7.65 20.47
N LYS A 242 -71.41 7.33 19.17
CA LYS A 242 -72.60 7.59 18.37
C LYS A 242 -73.78 6.76 18.88
N ALA A 243 -73.62 5.49 19.26
CA ALA A 243 -74.62 4.66 19.80
C ALA A 243 -75.12 5.19 21.18
N LYS A 244 -74.23 5.66 22.07
CA LYS A 244 -74.61 6.30 23.35
C LYS A 244 -75.35 7.62 23.11
N ALA A 245 -74.88 8.44 22.15
CA ALA A 245 -75.59 9.70 21.81
C ALA A 245 -77.00 9.44 21.30
N LEU A 246 -77.19 8.45 20.43
CA LEU A 246 -78.53 8.03 19.94
C LEU A 246 -79.40 7.49 21.00
N LYS A 247 -78.92 6.76 22.00
CA LYS A 247 -79.67 6.20 23.12
C LYS A 247 -80.12 7.29 24.08
N ASN A 248 -79.36 8.33 24.27
CA ASN A 248 -79.70 9.44 25.20
C ASN A 248 -80.54 10.55 24.58
N ASN A 249 -80.58 10.64 23.21
CA ASN A 249 -81.42 11.69 22.57
C ASN A 249 -81.96 11.19 21.21
N PRO A 250 -83.23 10.77 21.11
CA PRO A 250 -83.83 10.24 19.88
C PRO A 250 -83.89 11.27 18.74
N PHE A 251 -83.83 12.58 19.03
CA PHE A 251 -83.77 13.61 17.97
C PHE A 251 -82.44 13.62 17.19
N VAL A 252 -81.38 13.14 17.76
CA VAL A 252 -80.09 13.02 17.07
C VAL A 252 -80.20 11.99 15.93
N ALA A 253 -80.98 10.94 16.09
CA ALA A 253 -81.22 9.95 15.02
C ALA A 253 -81.95 10.60 13.81
N GLN A 254 -82.88 11.45 14.04
CA GLN A 254 -83.62 12.16 12.98
C GLN A 254 -82.70 13.16 12.27
N TYR A 255 -81.81 13.85 13.01
CA TYR A 255 -80.85 14.78 12.46
C TYR A 255 -79.80 14.07 11.58
N GLU A 256 -79.27 12.93 12.04
CA GLU A 256 -78.29 12.12 11.24
C GLU A 256 -78.97 11.52 10.00
N LEU A 257 -80.23 11.07 10.12
CA LEU A 257 -81.03 10.59 8.99
C LEU A 257 -81.27 11.71 7.97
N ALA A 258 -81.62 12.90 8.40
CA ALA A 258 -81.79 14.07 7.53
C ALA A 258 -80.46 14.45 6.82
N LYS A 259 -79.36 14.41 7.53
CA LYS A 259 -78.05 14.66 6.99
C LYS A 259 -77.54 13.59 5.99
N ALA A 260 -77.92 12.33 6.23
CA ALA A 260 -77.64 11.22 5.32
C ALA A 260 -78.48 11.34 4.05
N ILE A 261 -79.78 11.73 4.18
CA ILE A 261 -80.67 11.98 3.02
C ILE A 261 -80.15 13.20 2.21
N GLN A 262 -79.64 14.22 2.89
CA GLN A 262 -79.10 15.41 2.22
C GLN A 262 -77.80 15.13 1.43
N LYS A 263 -77.01 14.13 1.83
CA LYS A 263 -75.81 13.67 1.15
C LYS A 263 -76.04 12.54 0.13
N TRP A 264 -77.30 12.06 0.07
CA TRP A 264 -77.67 10.96 -0.83
C TRP A 264 -77.82 11.51 -2.26
N ASN A 265 -77.06 10.93 -3.17
CA ASN A 265 -77.04 11.26 -4.61
C ASN A 265 -78.13 10.54 -5.42
N GLY A 266 -79.09 9.86 -4.78
CA GLY A 266 -80.18 9.16 -5.44
C GLY A 266 -79.87 7.76 -5.97
N GLU A 267 -78.66 7.29 -5.85
CA GLU A 267 -78.28 5.92 -6.25
C GLU A 267 -78.29 4.97 -5.07
N LEU A 268 -79.13 3.91 -5.14
CA LEU A 268 -79.09 2.80 -4.21
C LEU A 268 -78.01 1.82 -4.67
N ASN A 269 -76.79 1.92 -4.11
CA ASN A 269 -75.75 0.92 -4.25
C ASN A 269 -76.10 -0.32 -3.43
N LEU A 270 -77.06 -1.13 -3.89
CA LEU A 270 -77.30 -2.46 -3.33
C LEU A 270 -76.20 -3.38 -3.84
N PRO A 271 -75.55 -4.17 -2.98
CA PRO A 271 -74.59 -5.17 -3.41
C PRO A 271 -75.31 -6.19 -4.30
N GLN A 272 -74.89 -6.25 -5.56
CA GLN A 272 -75.58 -6.99 -6.64
C GLN A 272 -75.63 -8.50 -6.50
N THR A 273 -74.96 -9.13 -5.57
CA THR A 273 -75.09 -10.57 -5.32
C THR A 273 -74.70 -10.92 -3.89
N LEU A 274 -75.76 -11.29 -3.08
CA LEU A 274 -75.58 -12.09 -1.87
C LEU A 274 -75.76 -13.55 -2.30
N THR A 275 -74.71 -14.26 -2.68
CA THR A 275 -74.80 -15.72 -2.82
C THR A 275 -74.58 -16.35 -1.47
N MET A 276 -75.68 -16.86 -0.93
CA MET A 276 -75.65 -17.76 0.24
C MET A 276 -75.12 -19.12 -0.22
N MET A 277 -73.90 -19.50 0.16
CA MET A 277 -73.51 -20.90 0.11
C MET A 277 -74.01 -21.59 1.36
N GLU A 278 -75.03 -22.40 1.21
CA GLU A 278 -75.53 -23.32 2.20
C GLU A 278 -74.50 -24.46 2.36
N GLY A 279 -73.56 -24.31 3.33
CA GLY A 279 -72.72 -25.42 3.70
C GLY A 279 -73.45 -26.42 4.51
N ALA A 280 -73.59 -27.64 4.00
CA ALA A 280 -74.13 -28.76 4.68
C ALA A 280 -73.30 -29.10 5.96
N ASN A 281 -73.55 -28.43 7.06
CA ASN A 281 -73.46 -28.98 8.38
C ASN A 281 -73.98 -27.96 9.45
N SER A 282 -74.92 -28.31 10.08
CA SER A 282 -75.67 -27.82 11.27
C SER A 282 -74.85 -26.95 12.26
N SER A 283 -74.65 -25.70 11.96
CA SER A 283 -74.58 -24.60 12.93
C SER A 283 -74.52 -23.31 12.15
N GLY A 284 -75.60 -22.58 12.09
CA GLY A 284 -75.76 -21.41 11.22
C GLY A 284 -74.85 -20.26 11.49
N THR A 285 -73.68 -20.24 10.82
CA THR A 285 -72.81 -19.08 10.74
C THR A 285 -72.79 -18.63 9.30
N ILE A 286 -73.45 -17.56 8.96
CA ILE A 286 -73.50 -16.93 7.66
C ILE A 286 -72.16 -16.10 7.56
N ILE A 287 -71.27 -16.50 6.69
CA ILE A 287 -70.05 -15.73 6.37
C ILE A 287 -70.29 -14.97 5.04
N PRO A 288 -70.40 -13.65 5.04
CA PRO A 288 -70.51 -12.90 3.79
C PRO A 288 -69.15 -12.82 3.08
N PHE A 289 -69.06 -13.40 1.89
CA PHE A 289 -67.91 -13.19 1.00
C PHE A 289 -68.11 -11.95 0.12
N LEU A 290 -67.33 -10.94 0.34
CA LEU A 290 -67.26 -9.78 -0.55
C LEU A 290 -66.38 -10.14 -1.76
N LYS A 291 -67.01 -10.27 -2.93
CA LYS A 291 -66.26 -10.41 -4.19
C LYS A 291 -65.98 -9.02 -4.72
N ILE A 292 -64.74 -8.59 -4.60
CA ILE A 292 -64.24 -7.37 -5.24
C ILE A 292 -64.11 -7.68 -6.74
N GLY A 293 -65.02 -7.17 -7.56
CA GLY A 293 -64.91 -7.17 -9.01
C GLY A 293 -63.87 -6.13 -9.50
N LYS A 294 -63.25 -6.43 -10.65
CA LYS A 294 -62.22 -5.64 -11.30
C LYS A 294 -62.61 -4.18 -11.54
#